data_ea9b9794423a9448516da18f0be9bf7f
#
_entry.id   ea9b9794423a9448516da18f0be9bf7f
#
_cell.length_a   1.000
_cell.length_b   1.000
_cell.length_c   1.000
_cell.angle_alpha   90.00
_cell.angle_beta   90.00
_cell.angle_gamma   90.00
#
_symmetry.space_group_name_H-M   'P 1'
#
loop_
_entity.id
_entity.type
_entity.pdbx_description
1 polymer ?
#
loop_
_entity_poly.entity_id
_entity_poly.type
_entity_poly.pdbx_seq_one_letter_code
_entity_poly.pdbx_strand_id
1 'polypeptide(L)'
;MSAVIPRHKVNVLTGIKSARLIEDPEEYANLIKKAKRPLLVVGPLLLTSTVDGKILMQYALDIAKACNIPICATAQTKGKIVELGVQPDSVYDTVEIVNALKDPEWRGVRKEGNHDLVIFFGIRSDLGNQCLSTLKHFAPHLKTMTLCKHYFPHANYSLPNFKNDAKWQEFLESLIADLKKGN
;
A
#
# COMPACT_ATOMS: atom_id res chain seq x y z
N MET A 1 -14.80 13.59 -10.79
CA MET A 1 -14.27 14.83 -10.17
C MET A 1 -12.87 14.55 -9.73
N SER A 2 -11.93 15.33 -10.27
CA SER A 2 -10.51 15.15 -10.02
C SER A 2 -10.17 15.22 -8.54
N ALA A 3 -9.25 14.38 -8.14
CA ALA A 3 -8.54 14.49 -6.88
C ALA A 3 -7.97 15.91 -6.72
N VAL A 4 -7.87 16.36 -5.48
CA VAL A 4 -7.09 17.56 -5.19
C VAL A 4 -5.62 17.19 -5.43
N ILE A 5 -5.13 17.49 -6.61
CA ILE A 5 -3.72 17.35 -6.93
C ILE A 5 -3.00 18.56 -6.33
N PRO A 6 -1.86 18.38 -5.65
CA PRO A 6 -1.06 19.53 -5.20
C PRO A 6 -0.74 20.44 -6.38
N ARG A 7 -0.76 21.75 -6.17
CA ARG A 7 -0.42 22.73 -7.21
C ARG A 7 0.97 22.53 -7.83
N HIS A 8 1.86 21.93 -7.07
CA HIS A 8 3.24 21.64 -7.49
C HIS A 8 3.45 20.13 -7.65
N LYS A 9 3.91 19.72 -8.82
CA LYS A 9 4.31 18.33 -9.09
C LYS A 9 5.59 17.92 -8.36
N VAL A 10 6.27 18.88 -7.74
CA VAL A 10 7.55 18.72 -7.04
C VAL A 10 7.41 19.33 -5.65
N ASN A 11 7.90 18.65 -4.62
CA ASN A 11 8.04 19.24 -3.31
C ASN A 11 9.07 20.37 -3.37
N VAL A 12 8.64 21.60 -3.10
CA VAL A 12 9.47 22.81 -3.22
C VAL A 12 10.72 22.78 -2.32
N LEU A 13 10.60 22.15 -1.15
CA LEU A 13 11.70 22.07 -0.17
C LEU A 13 12.74 21.00 -0.51
N THR A 14 12.31 19.87 -1.06
CA THR A 14 13.17 18.69 -1.27
C THR A 14 13.45 18.39 -2.73
N GLY A 15 12.82 19.09 -3.67
CA GLY A 15 12.93 18.83 -5.11
C GLY A 15 12.31 17.50 -5.57
N ILE A 16 11.65 16.75 -4.68
CA ILE A 16 11.10 15.44 -4.98
C ILE A 16 9.72 15.55 -5.62
N LYS A 17 9.51 14.78 -6.68
CA LYS A 17 8.22 14.71 -7.36
C LYS A 17 7.13 14.18 -6.43
N SER A 18 5.95 14.81 -6.46
CA SER A 18 4.75 14.29 -5.81
C SER A 18 4.35 12.93 -6.40
N ALA A 19 3.52 12.19 -5.67
CA ALA A 19 3.02 10.90 -6.13
C ALA A 19 2.30 11.02 -7.47
N ARG A 20 2.56 10.07 -8.36
CA ARG A 20 1.75 9.90 -9.55
C ARG A 20 0.36 9.43 -9.14
N LEU A 21 -0.64 10.20 -9.49
CA LEU A 21 -2.04 9.85 -9.26
C LEU A 21 -2.47 8.86 -10.34
N ILE A 22 -3.08 7.76 -9.93
CA ILE A 22 -3.61 6.72 -10.81
C ILE A 22 -5.06 6.46 -10.42
N GLU A 23 -5.96 6.61 -11.38
CA GLU A 23 -7.40 6.41 -11.20
C GLU A 23 -7.86 5.08 -11.83
N ASP A 24 -7.03 4.48 -12.67
CA ASP A 24 -7.31 3.24 -13.38
C ASP A 24 -6.87 2.01 -12.56
N PRO A 25 -7.81 1.11 -12.18
CA PRO A 25 -7.49 -0.12 -11.47
C PRO A 25 -6.57 -1.06 -12.24
N GLU A 26 -6.72 -1.14 -13.57
CA GLU A 26 -5.89 -2.00 -14.43
C GLU A 26 -4.42 -1.53 -14.43
N GLU A 27 -4.20 -0.20 -14.49
CA GLU A 27 -2.85 0.35 -14.39
C GLU A 27 -2.22 0.02 -13.03
N TYR A 28 -3.01 0.12 -11.95
CA TYR A 28 -2.58 -0.24 -10.61
C TYR A 28 -2.20 -1.72 -10.51
N ALA A 29 -3.07 -2.61 -11.04
CA ALA A 29 -2.80 -4.05 -11.09
C ALA A 29 -1.53 -4.37 -11.87
N ASN A 30 -1.32 -3.72 -13.01
CA ASN A 30 -0.14 -3.91 -13.85
C ASN A 30 1.16 -3.50 -13.14
N LEU A 31 1.14 -2.44 -12.33
CA LEU A 31 2.29 -2.03 -11.52
C LEU A 31 2.62 -3.07 -10.44
N ILE A 32 1.59 -3.62 -9.79
CA ILE A 32 1.75 -4.68 -8.78
C ILE A 32 2.32 -5.95 -9.42
N LYS A 33 1.75 -6.40 -10.56
CA LYS A 33 2.20 -7.59 -11.28
C LYS A 33 3.63 -7.49 -11.82
N LYS A 34 4.08 -6.29 -12.18
CA LYS A 34 5.45 -6.05 -12.65
C LYS A 34 6.50 -6.08 -11.54
N ALA A 35 6.09 -5.90 -10.30
CA ALA A 35 7.00 -5.97 -9.16
C ALA A 35 7.48 -7.40 -8.97
N LYS A 36 8.78 -7.56 -8.75
CA LYS A 36 9.39 -8.86 -8.53
C LYS A 36 9.17 -9.37 -7.10
N ARG A 37 9.18 -8.46 -6.15
CA ARG A 37 9.03 -8.75 -4.72
C ARG A 37 8.17 -7.68 -4.04
N PRO A 38 6.86 -7.60 -4.37
CA PRO A 38 5.95 -6.68 -3.70
C PRO A 38 5.78 -7.06 -2.22
N LEU A 39 5.45 -6.10 -1.38
CA LEU A 39 5.09 -6.28 0.03
C LEU A 39 3.83 -5.48 0.33
N LEU A 40 2.84 -6.10 0.97
CA LEU A 40 1.66 -5.43 1.48
C LEU A 40 1.82 -5.16 2.98
N VAL A 41 1.87 -3.89 3.37
CA VAL A 41 1.90 -3.45 4.76
C VAL A 41 0.51 -2.99 5.17
N VAL A 42 -0.10 -3.72 6.10
CA VAL A 42 -1.48 -3.48 6.55
C VAL A 42 -1.50 -2.72 7.87
N GLY A 43 -2.28 -1.66 7.91
CA GLY A 43 -2.36 -0.74 9.04
C GLY A 43 -3.66 -0.86 9.85
N PRO A 44 -3.69 -0.26 11.06
CA PRO A 44 -4.77 -0.42 12.02
C PRO A 44 -6.12 0.14 11.57
N LEU A 45 -6.17 1.06 10.60
CA LEU A 45 -7.44 1.56 10.07
C LEU A 45 -8.27 0.47 9.39
N LEU A 46 -7.65 -0.64 8.96
CA LEU A 46 -8.37 -1.78 8.38
C LEU A 46 -9.16 -2.60 9.41
N LEU A 47 -8.91 -2.40 10.71
CA LEU A 47 -9.59 -3.13 11.79
C LEU A 47 -11.03 -2.65 12.01
N THR A 48 -11.24 -1.34 11.87
CA THR A 48 -12.50 -0.69 12.24
C THR A 48 -13.29 -0.18 11.05
N SER A 49 -12.65 -0.06 9.90
CA SER A 49 -13.29 0.49 8.71
C SER A 49 -13.99 -0.61 7.92
N THR A 50 -15.28 -0.38 7.66
CA THR A 50 -16.11 -1.20 6.79
C THR A 50 -16.59 -0.37 5.62
N VAL A 51 -16.70 -1.00 4.46
CA VAL A 51 -17.33 -0.41 3.29
C VAL A 51 -18.37 -1.37 2.78
N ASP A 52 -19.62 -0.92 2.73
CA ASP A 52 -20.79 -1.73 2.35
C ASP A 52 -20.87 -3.09 3.09
N GLY A 53 -20.66 -3.05 4.41
CA GLY A 53 -20.71 -4.22 5.29
C GLY A 53 -19.49 -5.16 5.21
N LYS A 54 -18.57 -4.97 4.27
CA LYS A 54 -17.32 -5.74 4.17
C LYS A 54 -16.18 -5.00 4.89
N ILE A 55 -15.49 -5.72 5.76
CA ILE A 55 -14.32 -5.18 6.48
C ILE A 55 -13.19 -4.93 5.50
N LEU A 56 -12.55 -3.77 5.56
CA LEU A 56 -11.43 -3.40 4.65
C LEU A 56 -10.26 -4.38 4.74
N MET A 57 -10.04 -5.02 5.86
CA MET A 57 -9.03 -6.07 6.00
C MET A 57 -9.24 -7.20 4.98
N GLN A 58 -10.49 -7.56 4.67
CA GLN A 58 -10.77 -8.59 3.68
C GLN A 58 -10.30 -8.20 2.27
N TYR A 59 -10.45 -6.94 1.88
CA TYR A 59 -9.88 -6.45 0.60
C TYR A 59 -8.35 -6.56 0.57
N ALA A 60 -7.68 -6.26 1.69
CA ALA A 60 -6.22 -6.43 1.79
C ALA A 60 -5.80 -7.89 1.59
N LEU A 61 -6.52 -8.83 2.22
CA LEU A 61 -6.25 -10.26 2.09
C LEU A 61 -6.55 -10.77 0.67
N ASP A 62 -7.64 -10.31 0.06
CA ASP A 62 -8.01 -10.69 -1.31
C ASP A 62 -6.95 -10.22 -2.33
N ILE A 63 -6.41 -9.00 -2.14
CA ILE A 63 -5.32 -8.44 -2.97
C ILE A 63 -4.04 -9.27 -2.79
N ALA A 64 -3.64 -9.55 -1.54
CA ALA A 64 -2.46 -10.34 -1.25
C ALA A 64 -2.56 -11.74 -1.86
N LYS A 65 -3.72 -12.39 -1.73
CA LYS A 65 -3.97 -13.72 -2.28
C LYS A 65 -3.94 -13.75 -3.80
N ALA A 66 -4.44 -12.70 -4.46
CA ALA A 66 -4.52 -12.66 -5.93
C ALA A 66 -3.14 -12.74 -6.61
N CYS A 67 -2.08 -12.24 -5.98
CA CYS A 67 -0.71 -12.24 -6.54
C CYS A 67 0.32 -12.85 -5.59
N ASN A 68 -0.09 -13.62 -4.58
CA ASN A 68 0.80 -14.21 -3.56
C ASN A 68 1.75 -13.17 -2.92
N ILE A 69 1.21 -11.97 -2.63
CA ILE A 69 1.97 -10.88 -2.02
C ILE A 69 2.17 -11.16 -0.54
N PRO A 70 3.40 -11.14 0.01
CA PRO A 70 3.62 -11.25 1.43
C PRO A 70 2.96 -10.12 2.21
N ILE A 71 2.42 -10.45 3.39
CA ILE A 71 1.74 -9.51 4.26
C ILE A 71 2.62 -9.21 5.48
N CYS A 72 2.90 -7.93 5.67
CA CYS A 72 3.43 -7.40 6.92
C CYS A 72 2.29 -6.83 7.76
N ALA A 73 1.99 -7.47 8.88
CA ALA A 73 1.02 -6.96 9.84
C ALA A 73 1.66 -5.90 10.73
N THR A 74 1.00 -4.73 10.88
CA THR A 74 1.47 -3.70 11.81
C THR A 74 0.53 -3.56 12.99
N ALA A 75 1.08 -3.14 14.13
CA ALA A 75 0.33 -2.93 15.37
C ALA A 75 -0.56 -4.16 15.71
N GLN A 76 -1.84 -3.94 15.92
CA GLN A 76 -2.79 -4.98 16.35
C GLN A 76 -3.42 -5.76 15.19
N THR A 77 -2.99 -5.54 13.95
CA THR A 77 -3.65 -6.14 12.77
C THR A 77 -3.44 -7.65 12.67
N LYS A 78 -2.37 -8.21 13.27
CA LYS A 78 -2.09 -9.65 13.28
C LYS A 78 -3.29 -10.48 13.76
N GLY A 79 -3.90 -10.09 14.88
CA GLY A 79 -5.03 -10.83 15.45
C GLY A 79 -6.18 -10.94 14.47
N LYS A 80 -6.53 -9.85 13.80
CA LYS A 80 -7.62 -9.83 12.80
C LYS A 80 -7.30 -10.63 11.54
N ILE A 81 -6.07 -10.58 11.08
CA ILE A 81 -5.62 -11.38 9.92
C ILE A 81 -5.75 -12.88 10.23
N VAL A 82 -5.32 -13.30 11.42
CA VAL A 82 -5.41 -14.70 11.88
C VAL A 82 -6.88 -15.12 12.06
N GLU A 83 -7.73 -14.27 12.64
CA GLU A 83 -9.17 -14.50 12.76
C GLU A 83 -9.83 -14.76 11.38
N LEU A 84 -9.35 -14.08 10.34
CA LEU A 84 -9.80 -14.27 8.95
C LEU A 84 -9.12 -15.46 8.24
N GLY A 85 -8.41 -16.31 8.97
CA GLY A 85 -7.84 -17.56 8.47
C GLY A 85 -6.52 -17.41 7.69
N VAL A 86 -5.84 -16.26 7.79
CA VAL A 86 -4.57 -16.00 7.11
C VAL A 86 -3.45 -15.80 8.14
N GLN A 87 -2.25 -16.31 7.85
CA GLN A 87 -1.05 -16.02 8.64
C GLN A 87 -0.26 -14.92 7.92
N PRO A 88 0.06 -13.79 8.59
CA PRO A 88 0.95 -12.79 8.01
C PRO A 88 2.38 -13.33 7.95
N ASP A 89 3.12 -12.94 6.90
CA ASP A 89 4.52 -13.35 6.71
C ASP A 89 5.46 -12.69 7.73
N SER A 90 5.07 -11.54 8.24
CA SER A 90 5.83 -10.81 9.27
C SER A 90 4.93 -9.91 10.12
N VAL A 91 5.47 -9.53 11.28
CA VAL A 91 4.85 -8.56 12.19
C VAL A 91 5.91 -7.55 12.58
N TYR A 92 5.69 -6.30 12.24
CA TYR A 92 6.56 -5.17 12.55
C TYR A 92 5.72 -3.95 12.92
N ASP A 93 6.27 -3.03 13.68
CA ASP A 93 5.71 -1.69 13.74
C ASP A 93 5.95 -0.95 12.42
N THR A 94 5.08 0.05 12.12
CA THR A 94 5.17 0.79 10.86
C THR A 94 6.54 1.45 10.65
N VAL A 95 7.13 2.01 11.71
CA VAL A 95 8.46 2.63 11.65
C VAL A 95 9.56 1.57 11.53
N GLU A 96 9.41 0.45 12.19
CA GLU A 96 10.35 -0.67 12.16
C GLU A 96 10.46 -1.27 10.75
N ILE A 97 9.33 -1.59 10.10
CA ILE A 97 9.35 -2.10 8.73
C ILE A 97 9.94 -1.07 7.74
N VAL A 98 9.68 0.23 7.93
CA VAL A 98 10.28 1.29 7.12
C VAL A 98 11.80 1.34 7.29
N ASN A 99 12.31 1.14 8.51
CA ASN A 99 13.75 1.07 8.75
C ASN A 99 14.39 -0.15 8.09
N ALA A 100 13.74 -1.31 8.13
CA ALA A 100 14.19 -2.50 7.42
C ALA A 100 14.21 -2.29 5.89
N LEU A 101 13.15 -1.71 5.33
CA LEU A 101 13.03 -1.44 3.89
C LEU A 101 14.08 -0.45 3.35
N LYS A 102 14.63 0.43 4.19
CA LYS A 102 15.71 1.35 3.79
C LYS A 102 17.06 0.65 3.59
N ASP A 103 17.28 -0.44 4.31
CA ASP A 103 18.54 -1.17 4.23
C ASP A 103 18.57 -1.98 2.92
N PRO A 104 19.46 -1.68 1.98
CA PRO A 104 19.56 -2.43 0.73
C PRO A 104 20.02 -3.88 0.92
N GLU A 105 20.69 -4.19 2.03
CA GLU A 105 21.14 -5.54 2.40
C GLU A 105 20.04 -6.39 3.06
N TRP A 106 18.91 -5.77 3.42
CA TRP A 106 17.82 -6.51 4.05
C TRP A 106 17.21 -7.55 3.10
N ARG A 107 17.03 -8.75 3.60
CA ARG A 107 16.60 -9.89 2.80
C ARG A 107 15.08 -10.05 2.67
N GLY A 108 14.32 -9.02 3.07
CA GLY A 108 12.85 -9.05 2.98
C GLY A 108 12.18 -9.95 4.02
N VAL A 109 10.86 -9.90 4.07
CA VAL A 109 10.06 -10.63 5.08
C VAL A 109 10.12 -12.16 4.91
N ARG A 110 10.30 -12.66 3.69
CA ARG A 110 10.47 -14.10 3.37
C ARG A 110 11.92 -14.52 3.21
N LYS A 111 12.88 -13.61 3.45
CA LYS A 111 14.34 -13.84 3.27
C LYS A 111 14.74 -14.19 1.83
N GLU A 112 13.93 -13.80 0.86
CA GLU A 112 14.13 -14.05 -0.58
C GLU A 112 14.82 -12.89 -1.30
N GLY A 113 15.16 -11.85 -0.58
CA GLY A 113 15.74 -10.60 -1.07
C GLY A 113 14.85 -9.40 -0.74
N ASN A 114 15.44 -8.20 -0.79
CA ASN A 114 14.73 -6.97 -0.46
C ASN A 114 13.56 -6.73 -1.44
N HIS A 115 12.55 -6.00 -0.97
CA HIS A 115 11.36 -5.66 -1.74
C HIS A 115 11.65 -4.54 -2.74
N ASP A 116 10.99 -4.58 -3.90
CA ASP A 116 11.06 -3.55 -4.95
C ASP A 116 9.79 -2.69 -5.04
N LEU A 117 8.70 -3.16 -4.42
CA LEU A 117 7.45 -2.43 -4.26
C LEU A 117 6.89 -2.64 -2.85
N VAL A 118 6.55 -1.57 -2.15
CA VAL A 118 5.77 -1.63 -0.91
C VAL A 118 4.43 -0.94 -1.09
N ILE A 119 3.37 -1.61 -0.64
CA ILE A 119 1.99 -1.16 -0.74
C ILE A 119 1.48 -0.89 0.67
N PHE A 120 1.15 0.36 0.99
CA PHE A 120 0.56 0.74 2.28
C PHE A 120 -0.95 0.73 2.18
N PHE A 121 -1.60 0.01 3.10
CA PHE A 121 -3.05 -0.02 3.18
C PHE A 121 -3.54 0.10 4.63
N GLY A 122 -4.33 1.12 4.91
CA GLY A 122 -4.92 1.35 6.24
C GLY A 122 -3.97 1.96 7.29
N ILE A 123 -2.89 2.57 6.86
CA ILE A 123 -2.00 3.36 7.74
C ILE A 123 -2.52 4.80 7.81
N ARG A 124 -2.51 5.38 9.00
CA ARG A 124 -2.92 6.78 9.21
C ARG A 124 -2.12 7.72 8.31
N SER A 125 -2.78 8.75 7.78
CA SER A 125 -2.19 9.63 6.76
C SER A 125 -0.98 10.43 7.28
N ASP A 126 -0.99 10.85 8.53
CA ASP A 126 0.12 11.55 9.17
C ASP A 126 1.38 10.67 9.25
N LEU A 127 1.27 9.49 9.85
CA LEU A 127 2.37 8.53 9.94
C LEU A 127 2.76 8.00 8.56
N GLY A 128 1.79 7.65 7.73
CA GLY A 128 2.02 7.10 6.40
C GLY A 128 2.80 8.05 5.49
N ASN A 129 2.48 9.35 5.51
CA ASN A 129 3.23 10.33 4.74
C ASN A 129 4.68 10.50 5.21
N GLN A 130 4.92 10.47 6.52
CA GLN A 130 6.28 10.51 7.06
C GLN A 130 7.09 9.28 6.66
N CYS A 131 6.50 8.09 6.77
CA CYS A 131 7.12 6.83 6.36
C CYS A 131 7.41 6.79 4.86
N LEU A 132 6.46 7.20 4.03
CA LEU A 132 6.62 7.25 2.57
C LEU A 132 7.66 8.28 2.14
N SER A 133 7.73 9.44 2.81
CA SER A 133 8.78 10.44 2.61
C SER A 133 10.15 9.84 2.93
N THR A 134 10.27 9.15 4.05
CA THR A 134 11.51 8.46 4.45
C THR A 134 11.95 7.44 3.40
N LEU A 135 11.04 6.57 2.94
CA LEU A 135 11.36 5.58 1.90
C LEU A 135 11.75 6.24 0.58
N LYS A 136 11.05 7.29 0.19
CA LYS A 136 11.33 8.02 -1.05
C LYS A 136 12.73 8.64 -1.08
N HIS A 137 13.22 9.11 0.07
CA HIS A 137 14.54 9.72 0.18
C HIS A 137 15.66 8.71 0.41
N PHE A 138 15.41 7.66 1.17
CA PHE A 138 16.47 6.78 1.67
C PHE A 138 16.40 5.34 1.16
N ALA A 139 15.42 5.01 0.31
CA ALA A 139 15.29 3.70 -0.32
C ALA A 139 15.09 3.83 -1.85
N PRO A 140 16.10 4.29 -2.60
CA PRO A 140 15.96 4.53 -4.05
C PRO A 140 15.69 3.27 -4.87
N HIS A 141 16.01 2.10 -4.33
CA HIS A 141 15.73 0.79 -4.91
C HIS A 141 14.26 0.38 -4.83
N LEU A 142 13.46 1.06 -4.00
CA LEU A 142 12.09 0.71 -3.67
C LEU A 142 11.10 1.69 -4.30
N LYS A 143 9.98 1.17 -4.81
CA LYS A 143 8.80 1.97 -5.15
C LYS A 143 7.75 1.84 -4.05
N THR A 144 7.00 2.90 -3.84
CA THR A 144 5.96 2.96 -2.81
C THR A 144 4.59 3.21 -3.44
N MET A 145 3.56 2.54 -2.94
CA MET A 145 2.20 2.60 -3.42
C MET A 145 1.23 2.64 -2.23
N THR A 146 0.07 3.28 -2.38
CA THR A 146 -0.97 3.31 -1.34
C THR A 146 -2.32 2.87 -1.89
N LEU A 147 -3.07 2.12 -1.10
CA LEU A 147 -4.47 1.72 -1.38
C LEU A 147 -5.47 2.46 -0.51
N CYS A 148 -5.02 3.47 0.23
CA CYS A 148 -5.87 4.27 1.10
C CYS A 148 -6.80 5.18 0.30
N LYS A 149 -7.96 5.52 0.88
CA LYS A 149 -8.98 6.38 0.28
C LYS A 149 -8.49 7.79 -0.08
N HIS A 150 -7.40 8.24 0.56
CA HIS A 150 -6.85 9.58 0.42
C HIS A 150 -5.55 9.57 -0.37
N TYR A 151 -5.28 10.68 -1.04
CA TYR A 151 -4.03 10.89 -1.77
C TYR A 151 -2.85 11.08 -0.81
N PHE A 152 -1.78 10.34 -1.06
CA PHE A 152 -0.52 10.41 -0.33
C PHE A 152 0.59 11.00 -1.20
N PRO A 153 0.91 12.29 -1.04
CA PRO A 153 1.87 12.98 -1.92
C PRO A 153 3.29 12.41 -1.88
N HIS A 154 3.66 11.77 -0.79
CA HIS A 154 5.00 11.20 -0.60
C HIS A 154 5.16 9.78 -1.14
N ALA A 155 4.10 9.10 -1.57
CA ALA A 155 4.21 7.85 -2.30
C ALA A 155 4.82 8.06 -3.71
N ASN A 156 5.24 6.99 -4.38
CA ASN A 156 5.48 7.03 -5.83
C ASN A 156 4.15 6.98 -6.60
N TYR A 157 3.24 6.12 -6.16
CA TYR A 157 1.92 5.94 -6.74
C TYR A 157 0.83 6.08 -5.66
N SER A 158 -0.20 6.84 -5.93
CA SER A 158 -1.28 7.05 -4.99
C SER A 158 -2.63 7.09 -5.68
N LEU A 159 -3.65 6.61 -4.97
CA LEU A 159 -5.04 6.80 -5.37
C LEU A 159 -5.45 8.26 -5.23
N PRO A 160 -6.51 8.69 -5.92
CA PRO A 160 -7.13 9.99 -5.73
C PRO A 160 -7.80 10.10 -4.35
N ASN A 161 -8.20 11.31 -3.98
CA ASN A 161 -9.12 11.50 -2.87
C ASN A 161 -10.53 11.07 -3.31
N PHE A 162 -10.97 9.91 -2.88
CA PHE A 162 -12.34 9.47 -3.13
C PHE A 162 -13.33 10.23 -2.22
N LYS A 163 -14.37 10.80 -2.82
CA LYS A 163 -15.39 11.56 -2.07
C LYS A 163 -16.31 10.66 -1.24
N ASN A 164 -16.56 9.45 -1.72
CA ASN A 164 -17.40 8.46 -1.04
C ASN A 164 -16.73 7.09 -1.04
N ASP A 165 -17.18 6.26 -0.11
CA ASP A 165 -16.64 4.92 0.08
C ASP A 165 -16.99 3.98 -1.08
N ALA A 166 -18.17 4.15 -1.70
CA ALA A 166 -18.62 3.29 -2.79
C ALA A 166 -17.69 3.32 -4.00
N LYS A 167 -17.20 4.50 -4.41
CA LYS A 167 -16.23 4.61 -5.51
C LYS A 167 -14.87 4.01 -5.17
N TRP A 168 -14.45 4.14 -3.93
CA TRP A 168 -13.22 3.51 -3.48
C TRP A 168 -13.36 1.99 -3.45
N GLN A 169 -14.50 1.48 -2.98
CA GLN A 169 -14.84 0.06 -3.03
C GLN A 169 -14.84 -0.47 -4.47
N GLU A 170 -15.54 0.18 -5.39
CA GLU A 170 -15.57 -0.16 -6.81
C GLU A 170 -14.14 -0.27 -7.39
N PHE A 171 -13.27 0.68 -7.02
CA PHE A 171 -11.86 0.62 -7.40
C PHE A 171 -11.16 -0.63 -6.84
N LEU A 172 -11.32 -0.93 -5.54
CA LEU A 172 -10.68 -2.08 -4.90
C LEU A 172 -11.18 -3.41 -5.49
N GLU A 173 -12.47 -3.51 -5.79
CA GLU A 173 -13.07 -4.70 -6.40
C GLU A 173 -12.56 -4.91 -7.84
N SER A 174 -12.51 -3.84 -8.62
CA SER A 174 -11.94 -3.86 -9.97
C SER A 174 -10.46 -4.23 -9.95
N LEU A 175 -9.69 -3.65 -9.04
CA LEU A 175 -8.28 -3.99 -8.83
C LEU A 175 -8.10 -5.48 -8.52
N ILE A 176 -8.91 -6.06 -7.61
CA ILE A 176 -8.84 -7.48 -7.27
C ILE A 176 -9.19 -8.34 -8.50
N ALA A 177 -10.20 -7.96 -9.27
CA ALA A 177 -10.58 -8.65 -10.49
C ALA A 177 -9.43 -8.64 -11.51
N ASP A 178 -8.78 -7.49 -11.71
CA ASP A 178 -7.67 -7.35 -12.65
C ASP A 178 -6.41 -8.10 -12.16
N LEU A 179 -6.14 -8.12 -10.85
CA LEU A 179 -5.05 -8.91 -10.29
C LEU A 179 -5.22 -10.42 -10.54
N LYS A 180 -6.46 -10.91 -10.56
CA LYS A 180 -6.79 -12.32 -10.84
C LYS A 180 -6.70 -12.70 -12.31
N LYS A 181 -6.79 -11.73 -13.23
CA LYS A 181 -6.63 -11.97 -14.68
C LYS A 181 -5.15 -12.23 -14.98
N GLY A 182 -4.80 -13.43 -15.34
CA GLY A 182 -3.44 -13.78 -15.77
C GLY A 182 -2.58 -14.54 -14.75
N ASN A 183 -3.24 -15.10 -13.74
CA ASN A 183 -2.69 -16.19 -12.91
C ASN A 183 -3.23 -17.54 -13.38
#